data_0b643a1d5cd7e8eb4db4e428374e62b6
#
_entry.id   0b643a1d5cd7e8eb4db4e428374e62b6
#
_cell.length_a   1.000
_cell.length_b   1.000
_cell.length_c   1.000
_cell.angle_alpha   90.00
_cell.angle_beta   90.00
_cell.angle_gamma   90.00
#
_symmetry.space_group_name_H-M   'P 1'
#
loop_
_entity.id
_entity.type
_entity.pdbx_description
1 polymer ?
#
loop_
_entity_poly.entity_id
_entity_poly.type
_entity_poly.pdbx_seq_one_letter_code
_entity_poly.pdbx_strand_id
1 'polypeptide(L)'
;MFRKIFLILLLIFSLQSCSKKEAEYEPQEKISAYKLYQEGLDAFQQGNYFYAEKKFSEAELNFEIVEFAAKSSIMASYSLYGINFYESALDNLERYLKTYPADKNVLYAHYLIALIYYEQISDEKKDLEPLINADKKIDFFLKTYPNSDYAIDLKFKKDLIQNQLAAKELYVAKFYISTQKWVPAINRLKKIIDNYEKTIFIEEALHR
;
A
#
# COMPACT_ATOMS: atom_id res chain seq x y z
N MET A 1 40.65 -31.06 61.10
CA MET A 1 40.98 -31.53 59.73
C MET A 1 39.75 -31.73 58.82
N PHE A 2 38.74 -32.42 59.30
CA PHE A 2 37.52 -32.72 58.51
C PHE A 2 36.78 -31.47 57.99
N ARG A 3 36.70 -30.35 58.69
CA ARG A 3 35.99 -29.11 58.26
C ARG A 3 36.64 -28.41 57.07
N LYS A 4 37.97 -28.54 56.92
CA LYS A 4 38.69 -27.97 55.74
C LYS A 4 38.53 -28.84 54.50
N ILE A 5 38.42 -30.15 54.65
CA ILE A 5 38.21 -31.12 53.58
C ILE A 5 36.78 -30.95 53.03
N PHE A 6 35.79 -30.74 53.91
CA PHE A 6 34.41 -30.52 53.51
C PHE A 6 34.21 -29.21 52.71
N LEU A 7 34.92 -28.15 53.08
CA LEU A 7 34.92 -26.89 52.38
C LEU A 7 35.55 -26.99 50.96
N ILE A 8 36.60 -27.77 50.81
CA ILE A 8 37.25 -27.99 49.52
C ILE A 8 36.35 -28.86 48.63
N LEU A 9 35.68 -29.88 49.16
CA LEU A 9 34.71 -30.68 48.41
C LEU A 9 33.49 -29.83 47.90
N LEU A 10 33.02 -28.88 48.69
CA LEU A 10 31.93 -27.99 48.34
C LEU A 10 32.34 -26.98 47.22
N LEU A 11 33.61 -26.58 47.21
CA LEU A 11 34.17 -25.70 46.18
C LEU A 11 34.35 -26.41 44.83
N ILE A 12 34.65 -27.70 44.84
CA ILE A 12 34.83 -28.53 43.62
C ILE A 12 33.46 -28.80 42.96
N PHE A 13 32.38 -28.92 43.76
CA PHE A 13 31.03 -29.13 43.25
C PHE A 13 30.42 -27.89 42.57
N SER A 14 30.90 -26.69 42.92
CA SER A 14 30.42 -25.44 42.33
C SER A 14 31.03 -25.15 40.96
N LEU A 15 32.04 -25.86 40.50
CA LEU A 15 32.71 -25.64 39.21
C LEU A 15 32.11 -26.42 38.04
N GLN A 16 31.11 -27.27 38.27
CA GLN A 16 30.52 -28.09 37.22
C GLN A 16 29.29 -27.44 36.51
N SER A 17 28.96 -26.17 36.82
CA SER A 17 27.80 -25.50 36.25
C SER A 17 28.21 -24.46 35.24
N CYS A 18 28.76 -24.84 34.10
CA CYS A 18 28.73 -24.06 32.85
C CYS A 18 29.26 -24.92 31.69
N SER A 19 28.59 -26.03 31.39
CA SER A 19 28.62 -26.54 30.03
C SER A 19 27.58 -25.76 29.24
N LYS A 20 28.00 -24.65 28.61
CA LYS A 20 27.26 -24.10 27.48
C LYS A 20 27.26 -25.22 26.43
N LYS A 21 26.10 -25.88 26.26
CA LYS A 21 25.83 -26.58 25.01
C LYS A 21 25.94 -25.51 23.92
N GLU A 22 27.01 -25.51 23.16
CA GLU A 22 27.05 -24.83 21.89
C GLU A 22 25.78 -25.32 21.15
N ALA A 23 24.89 -24.41 20.79
CA ALA A 23 23.76 -24.76 19.97
C ALA A 23 24.36 -25.31 18.67
N GLU A 24 24.24 -26.63 18.50
CA GLU A 24 24.63 -27.30 17.28
C GLU A 24 23.84 -26.60 16.16
N TYR A 25 24.54 -25.85 15.30
CA TYR A 25 23.95 -25.19 14.15
C TYR A 25 23.52 -26.31 13.19
N GLU A 26 22.28 -26.78 13.34
CA GLU A 26 21.66 -27.56 12.30
C GLU A 26 21.41 -26.58 11.13
N PRO A 27 22.02 -26.79 9.95
CA PRO A 27 21.72 -25.99 8.78
C PRO A 27 20.26 -26.15 8.53
N GLN A 28 19.48 -25.07 8.71
CA GLN A 28 18.08 -25.05 8.30
C GLN A 28 18.04 -25.45 6.83
N GLU A 29 17.38 -26.56 6.53
CA GLU A 29 17.17 -27.03 5.18
C GLU A 29 16.60 -25.86 4.37
N LYS A 30 17.35 -25.40 3.36
CA LYS A 30 17.00 -24.21 2.58
C LYS A 30 15.66 -24.47 1.91
N ILE A 31 14.59 -23.91 2.48
CA ILE A 31 13.24 -24.10 1.95
C ILE A 31 13.23 -23.56 0.52
N SER A 32 12.78 -24.37 -0.43
CA SER A 32 12.68 -23.97 -1.84
C SER A 32 11.80 -22.73 -1.98
N ALA A 33 12.23 -21.75 -2.78
CA ALA A 33 11.46 -20.55 -3.09
C ALA A 33 10.05 -20.88 -3.62
N TYR A 34 9.92 -21.95 -4.39
CA TYR A 34 8.61 -22.45 -4.88
C TYR A 34 7.72 -22.91 -3.73
N LYS A 35 8.27 -23.57 -2.71
CA LYS A 35 7.50 -24.01 -1.55
C LYS A 35 6.99 -22.80 -0.75
N LEU A 36 7.87 -21.81 -0.53
CA LEU A 36 7.47 -20.54 0.12
C LEU A 36 6.35 -19.84 -0.64
N TYR A 37 6.48 -19.76 -1.97
CA TYR A 37 5.46 -19.16 -2.82
C TYR A 37 4.13 -19.92 -2.74
N GLN A 38 4.16 -21.25 -2.73
CA GLN A 38 2.97 -22.09 -2.60
C GLN A 38 2.30 -21.91 -1.22
N GLU A 39 3.08 -21.89 -0.14
CA GLU A 39 2.57 -21.59 1.21
C GLU A 39 1.91 -20.21 1.27
N GLY A 40 2.49 -19.22 0.55
CA GLY A 40 1.90 -17.89 0.39
C GLY A 40 0.55 -17.92 -0.33
N LEU A 41 0.44 -18.68 -1.43
CA LEU A 41 -0.82 -18.84 -2.17
C LEU A 41 -1.90 -19.51 -1.32
N ASP A 42 -1.56 -20.58 -0.62
CA ASP A 42 -2.50 -21.31 0.23
C ASP A 42 -3.02 -20.41 1.36
N ALA A 43 -2.13 -19.63 1.98
CA ALA A 43 -2.49 -18.66 3.00
C ALA A 43 -3.38 -17.54 2.43
N PHE A 44 -3.05 -17.03 1.25
CA PHE A 44 -3.83 -16.01 0.55
C PHE A 44 -5.25 -16.48 0.26
N GLN A 45 -5.41 -17.71 -0.26
CA GLN A 45 -6.72 -18.30 -0.54
C GLN A 45 -7.55 -18.51 0.72
N GLN A 46 -6.91 -18.74 1.87
CA GLN A 46 -7.56 -18.87 3.17
C GLN A 46 -7.88 -17.51 3.82
N GLY A 47 -7.53 -16.38 3.18
CA GLY A 47 -7.71 -15.04 3.72
C GLY A 47 -6.68 -14.67 4.81
N ASN A 48 -5.65 -15.50 5.03
CA ASN A 48 -4.57 -15.20 5.95
C ASN A 48 -3.50 -14.34 5.26
N TYR A 49 -3.87 -13.10 4.91
CA TYR A 49 -3.05 -12.20 4.11
C TYR A 49 -1.75 -11.79 4.79
N PHE A 50 -1.73 -11.70 6.12
CA PHE A 50 -0.51 -11.38 6.86
C PHE A 50 0.55 -12.48 6.71
N TYR A 51 0.15 -13.75 6.83
CA TYR A 51 1.05 -14.87 6.63
C TYR A 51 1.42 -15.03 5.14
N ALA A 52 0.48 -14.78 4.24
CA ALA A 52 0.72 -14.78 2.80
C ALA A 52 1.78 -13.76 2.40
N GLU A 53 1.68 -12.51 2.88
CA GLU A 53 2.70 -11.47 2.66
C GLU A 53 4.08 -11.94 3.07
N LYS A 54 4.21 -12.44 4.31
CA LYS A 54 5.49 -12.95 4.82
C LYS A 54 6.08 -14.01 3.90
N LYS A 55 5.26 -14.98 3.46
CA LYS A 55 5.71 -16.10 2.62
C LYS A 55 6.08 -15.65 1.21
N PHE A 56 5.35 -14.72 0.63
CA PHE A 56 5.69 -14.13 -0.66
C PHE A 56 6.98 -13.30 -0.59
N SER A 57 7.20 -12.53 0.48
CA SER A 57 8.43 -11.77 0.69
C SER A 57 9.63 -12.69 0.90
N GLU A 58 9.49 -13.78 1.66
CA GLU A 58 10.52 -14.82 1.79
C GLU A 58 10.81 -15.49 0.43
N ALA A 59 9.78 -15.78 -0.37
CA ALA A 59 9.94 -16.38 -1.69
C ALA A 59 10.68 -15.43 -2.66
N GLU A 60 10.33 -14.13 -2.68
CA GLU A 60 11.01 -13.11 -3.49
C GLU A 60 12.53 -13.15 -3.28
N LEU A 61 12.97 -13.19 -2.00
CA LEU A 61 14.38 -13.19 -1.64
C LEU A 61 15.13 -14.50 -2.01
N ASN A 62 14.40 -15.59 -2.20
CA ASN A 62 14.98 -16.91 -2.48
C ASN A 62 14.87 -17.33 -3.95
N PHE A 63 14.10 -16.63 -4.80
CA PHE A 63 14.05 -16.90 -6.22
C PHE A 63 15.29 -16.37 -6.94
N GLU A 64 15.95 -17.25 -7.70
CA GLU A 64 17.04 -16.88 -8.62
C GLU A 64 16.49 -16.32 -9.95
N ILE A 65 15.28 -16.74 -10.34
CA ILE A 65 14.61 -16.30 -11.56
C ILE A 65 13.82 -15.03 -11.28
N VAL A 66 14.24 -13.93 -11.94
CA VAL A 66 13.69 -12.58 -11.74
C VAL A 66 12.15 -12.52 -11.93
N GLU A 67 11.60 -13.24 -12.90
CA GLU A 67 10.15 -13.27 -13.14
C GLU A 67 9.37 -13.81 -11.93
N PHE A 68 9.86 -14.86 -11.27
CA PHE A 68 9.20 -15.42 -10.09
C PHE A 68 9.41 -14.55 -8.85
N ALA A 69 10.58 -13.91 -8.71
CA ALA A 69 10.82 -12.92 -7.66
C ALA A 69 9.87 -11.73 -7.80
N ALA A 70 9.74 -11.16 -9.01
CA ALA A 70 8.81 -10.08 -9.30
C ALA A 70 7.35 -10.46 -8.99
N LYS A 71 6.95 -11.68 -9.39
CA LYS A 71 5.61 -12.19 -9.11
C LYS A 71 5.35 -12.33 -7.60
N SER A 72 6.34 -12.79 -6.85
CA SER A 72 6.23 -12.89 -5.39
C SER A 72 6.10 -11.52 -4.74
N SER A 73 6.88 -10.53 -5.18
CA SER A 73 6.84 -9.15 -4.71
C SER A 73 5.46 -8.50 -4.91
N ILE A 74 4.86 -8.67 -6.10
CA ILE A 74 3.53 -8.12 -6.36
C ILE A 74 2.45 -8.80 -5.51
N MET A 75 2.57 -10.12 -5.27
CA MET A 75 1.64 -10.86 -4.42
C MET A 75 1.77 -10.46 -2.94
N ALA A 76 2.98 -10.16 -2.45
CA ALA A 76 3.19 -9.59 -1.12
C ALA A 76 2.48 -8.23 -0.97
N SER A 77 2.64 -7.35 -1.96
CA SER A 77 1.97 -6.04 -1.98
C SER A 77 0.45 -6.17 -1.99
N TYR A 78 -0.08 -7.11 -2.77
CA TYR A 78 -1.52 -7.36 -2.83
C TYR A 78 -2.07 -7.95 -1.52
N SER A 79 -1.29 -8.76 -0.83
CA SER A 79 -1.65 -9.27 0.50
C SER A 79 -1.73 -8.14 1.54
N LEU A 80 -0.77 -7.19 1.52
CA LEU A 80 -0.81 -6.00 2.38
C LEU A 80 -2.04 -5.12 2.09
N TYR A 81 -2.37 -4.93 0.81
CA TYR A 81 -3.60 -4.25 0.41
C TYR A 81 -4.84 -4.93 1.00
N GLY A 82 -4.91 -6.26 0.94
CA GLY A 82 -6.04 -7.06 1.45
C GLY A 82 -6.31 -6.91 2.95
N ILE A 83 -5.33 -6.48 3.74
CA ILE A 83 -5.47 -6.17 5.18
C ILE A 83 -5.44 -4.68 5.48
N ASN A 84 -5.60 -3.83 4.46
CA ASN A 84 -5.60 -2.37 4.54
C ASN A 84 -4.28 -1.77 5.11
N PHE A 85 -3.16 -2.46 4.98
CA PHE A 85 -1.83 -1.95 5.32
C PHE A 85 -1.29 -1.13 4.14
N TYR A 86 -2.00 -0.02 3.85
CA TYR A 86 -1.82 0.78 2.65
C TYR A 86 -0.42 1.38 2.52
N GLU A 87 0.17 1.91 3.59
CA GLU A 87 1.53 2.47 3.56
C GLU A 87 2.54 1.38 3.17
N SER A 88 2.52 0.24 3.85
CA SER A 88 3.42 -0.87 3.55
C SER A 88 3.21 -1.44 2.14
N ALA A 89 1.95 -1.48 1.67
CA ALA A 89 1.64 -1.88 0.31
C ALA A 89 2.22 -0.91 -0.73
N LEU A 90 2.10 0.41 -0.49
CA LEU A 90 2.67 1.45 -1.35
C LEU A 90 4.20 1.38 -1.40
N ASP A 91 4.86 1.25 -0.25
CA ASP A 91 6.32 1.11 -0.15
C ASP A 91 6.81 -0.10 -0.95
N ASN A 92 6.14 -1.23 -0.79
CA ASN A 92 6.44 -2.46 -1.52
C ASN A 92 6.23 -2.30 -3.04
N LEU A 93 5.13 -1.65 -3.45
CA LEU A 93 4.85 -1.39 -4.87
C LEU A 93 5.87 -0.43 -5.50
N GLU A 94 6.27 0.62 -4.77
CA GLU A 94 7.30 1.55 -5.25
C GLU A 94 8.66 0.86 -5.37
N ARG A 95 9.02 0.01 -4.41
CA ARG A 95 10.21 -0.84 -4.46
C ARG A 95 10.13 -1.80 -5.66
N TYR A 96 8.98 -2.45 -5.86
CA TYR A 96 8.73 -3.34 -6.99
C TYR A 96 8.97 -2.64 -8.33
N LEU A 97 8.39 -1.46 -8.54
CA LEU A 97 8.56 -0.68 -9.77
C LEU A 97 10.02 -0.29 -10.05
N LYS A 98 10.81 -0.06 -8.99
CA LYS A 98 12.26 0.23 -9.12
C LYS A 98 13.08 -1.02 -9.43
N THR A 99 12.73 -2.15 -8.80
CA THR A 99 13.50 -3.40 -8.89
C THR A 99 13.19 -4.17 -10.17
N TYR A 100 11.91 -4.13 -10.60
CA TYR A 100 11.40 -4.92 -11.72
C TYR A 100 10.71 -4.07 -12.81
N PRO A 101 11.36 -3.03 -13.35
CA PRO A 101 10.71 -2.06 -14.24
C PRO A 101 10.24 -2.64 -15.58
N ALA A 102 10.77 -3.79 -15.97
CA ALA A 102 10.40 -4.48 -17.21
C ALA A 102 9.43 -5.67 -16.98
N ASP A 103 8.95 -5.88 -15.76
CA ASP A 103 8.02 -6.97 -15.48
C ASP A 103 6.63 -6.69 -16.08
N LYS A 104 5.96 -7.75 -16.52
CA LYS A 104 4.63 -7.66 -17.14
C LYS A 104 3.54 -7.11 -16.21
N ASN A 105 3.73 -7.18 -14.91
CA ASN A 105 2.77 -6.69 -13.91
C ASN A 105 3.02 -5.23 -13.50
N VAL A 106 3.95 -4.50 -14.13
CA VAL A 106 4.20 -3.07 -13.87
C VAL A 106 2.92 -2.24 -14.03
N LEU A 107 2.14 -2.53 -15.07
CA LEU A 107 0.84 -1.90 -15.28
C LEU A 107 -0.10 -2.15 -14.10
N TYR A 108 -0.19 -3.40 -13.64
CA TYR A 108 -1.02 -3.76 -12.47
C TYR A 108 -0.53 -3.08 -11.18
N ALA A 109 0.78 -2.96 -10.98
CA ALA A 109 1.34 -2.25 -9.83
C ALA A 109 0.90 -0.77 -9.80
N HIS A 110 0.94 -0.07 -10.94
CA HIS A 110 0.45 1.30 -11.04
C HIS A 110 -1.07 1.41 -10.81
N TYR A 111 -1.85 0.44 -11.30
CA TYR A 111 -3.27 0.35 -11.01
C TYR A 111 -3.53 0.19 -9.50
N LEU A 112 -2.84 -0.73 -8.86
CA LEU A 112 -3.00 -0.99 -7.42
C LEU A 112 -2.59 0.24 -6.57
N ILE A 113 -1.54 0.96 -6.95
CA ILE A 113 -1.18 2.24 -6.32
C ILE A 113 -2.34 3.24 -6.42
N ALA A 114 -2.90 3.43 -7.61
CA ALA A 114 -4.03 4.35 -7.81
C ALA A 114 -5.25 3.94 -6.98
N LEU A 115 -5.53 2.63 -6.91
CA LEU A 115 -6.62 2.07 -6.12
C LEU A 115 -6.40 2.29 -4.62
N ILE A 116 -5.19 2.05 -4.10
CA ILE A 116 -4.86 2.28 -2.69
C ILE A 116 -5.08 3.74 -2.31
N TYR A 117 -4.64 4.70 -3.12
CA TYR A 117 -4.89 6.12 -2.86
C TYR A 117 -6.39 6.45 -2.87
N TYR A 118 -7.17 5.81 -3.76
CA TYR A 118 -8.62 5.98 -3.79
C TYR A 118 -9.30 5.43 -2.51
N GLU A 119 -8.91 4.25 -2.06
CA GLU A 119 -9.46 3.61 -0.85
C GLU A 119 -9.12 4.37 0.46
N GLN A 120 -8.07 5.19 0.46
CA GLN A 120 -7.72 6.04 1.60
C GLN A 120 -8.62 7.28 1.75
N ILE A 121 -9.53 7.52 0.81
CA ILE A 121 -10.51 8.62 0.90
C ILE A 121 -11.53 8.29 1.98
N SER A 122 -11.38 8.88 3.17
CA SER A 122 -12.24 8.58 4.33
C SER A 122 -13.33 9.63 4.57
N ASP A 123 -12.99 10.92 4.54
CA ASP A 123 -13.92 12.04 4.76
C ASP A 123 -13.55 13.22 3.87
N GLU A 124 -14.11 13.24 2.68
CA GLU A 124 -13.92 14.28 1.67
C GLU A 124 -14.36 15.68 2.12
N LYS A 125 -15.15 15.77 3.20
CA LYS A 125 -15.59 17.06 3.73
C LYS A 125 -14.52 17.74 4.59
N LYS A 126 -13.64 16.95 5.21
CA LYS A 126 -12.62 17.44 6.11
C LYS A 126 -11.29 17.63 5.42
N ASP A 127 -10.78 16.60 4.76
CA ASP A 127 -9.47 16.59 4.14
C ASP A 127 -9.58 16.29 2.65
N LEU A 128 -9.03 17.19 1.83
CA LEU A 128 -8.99 17.04 0.38
C LEU A 128 -7.69 16.39 -0.12
N GLU A 129 -6.68 16.24 0.74
CA GLU A 129 -5.39 15.71 0.32
C GLU A 129 -5.48 14.30 -0.25
N PRO A 130 -6.21 13.34 0.37
CA PRO A 130 -6.40 12.01 -0.19
C PRO A 130 -7.07 12.04 -1.57
N LEU A 131 -8.12 12.87 -1.76
CA LEU A 131 -8.79 13.05 -3.04
C LEU A 131 -7.84 13.55 -4.13
N ILE A 132 -7.05 14.58 -3.82
CA ILE A 132 -6.09 15.18 -4.76
C ILE A 132 -4.98 14.18 -5.12
N ASN A 133 -4.51 13.40 -4.15
CA ASN A 133 -3.48 12.39 -4.39
C ASN A 133 -4.02 11.23 -5.22
N ALA A 134 -5.24 10.76 -4.95
CA ALA A 134 -5.90 9.76 -5.77
C ALA A 134 -6.10 10.25 -7.22
N ASP A 135 -6.62 11.48 -7.41
CA ASP A 135 -6.81 12.05 -8.74
C ASP A 135 -5.49 12.11 -9.54
N LYS A 136 -4.38 12.54 -8.91
CA LYS A 136 -3.05 12.57 -9.55
C LYS A 136 -2.56 11.18 -9.96
N LYS A 137 -2.73 10.17 -9.10
CA LYS A 137 -2.29 8.80 -9.40
C LYS A 137 -3.13 8.16 -10.51
N ILE A 138 -4.43 8.41 -10.49
CA ILE A 138 -5.35 7.98 -11.54
C ILE A 138 -5.03 8.68 -12.86
N ASP A 139 -4.78 9.98 -12.85
CA ASP A 139 -4.38 10.74 -14.03
C ASP A 139 -3.09 10.21 -14.66
N PHE A 140 -2.09 9.93 -13.84
CA PHE A 140 -0.86 9.30 -14.30
C PHE A 140 -1.14 7.97 -15.01
N PHE A 141 -1.96 7.11 -14.38
CA PHE A 141 -2.31 5.81 -14.94
C PHE A 141 -3.04 5.94 -16.28
N LEU A 142 -4.06 6.78 -16.34
CA LEU A 142 -4.89 6.97 -17.53
C LEU A 142 -4.11 7.58 -18.70
N LYS A 143 -3.09 8.40 -18.42
CA LYS A 143 -2.18 8.95 -19.44
C LYS A 143 -1.20 7.90 -19.96
N THR A 144 -0.71 7.05 -19.06
CA THR A 144 0.31 6.04 -19.40
C THR A 144 -0.29 4.79 -20.03
N TYR A 145 -1.48 4.37 -19.56
CA TYR A 145 -2.12 3.11 -19.93
C TYR A 145 -3.61 3.29 -20.35
N PRO A 146 -3.92 4.18 -21.30
CA PRO A 146 -5.31 4.58 -21.63
C PRO A 146 -6.20 3.46 -22.15
N ASN A 147 -5.61 2.42 -22.72
CA ASN A 147 -6.31 1.30 -23.37
C ASN A 147 -6.29 0.01 -22.54
N SER A 148 -5.85 0.06 -21.29
CA SER A 148 -5.87 -1.11 -20.41
C SER A 148 -7.28 -1.37 -19.86
N ASP A 149 -7.57 -2.63 -19.55
CA ASP A 149 -8.86 -3.00 -18.93
C ASP A 149 -9.10 -2.26 -17.60
N TYR A 150 -8.05 -1.99 -16.84
CA TYR A 150 -8.13 -1.21 -15.60
C TYR A 150 -8.45 0.28 -15.80
N ALA A 151 -8.24 0.81 -17.02
CA ALA A 151 -8.54 2.22 -17.30
C ALA A 151 -10.03 2.53 -17.20
N ILE A 152 -10.91 1.55 -17.45
CA ILE A 152 -12.36 1.73 -17.35
C ILE A 152 -12.76 1.99 -15.89
N ASP A 153 -12.28 1.17 -14.97
CA ASP A 153 -12.52 1.31 -13.54
C ASP A 153 -11.97 2.64 -13.00
N LEU A 154 -10.74 2.99 -13.37
CA LEU A 154 -10.12 4.23 -12.92
C LEU A 154 -10.77 5.49 -13.50
N LYS A 155 -11.31 5.44 -14.72
CA LYS A 155 -12.11 6.56 -15.29
C LYS A 155 -13.34 6.80 -14.43
N PHE A 156 -14.08 5.75 -14.09
CA PHE A 156 -15.26 5.88 -13.22
C PHE A 156 -14.89 6.46 -11.83
N LYS A 157 -13.82 5.96 -11.20
CA LYS A 157 -13.32 6.49 -9.92
C LYS A 157 -12.91 7.96 -10.05
N LYS A 158 -12.26 8.33 -11.14
CA LYS A 158 -11.90 9.72 -11.42
C LYS A 158 -13.13 10.64 -11.49
N ASP A 159 -14.17 10.23 -12.20
CA ASP A 159 -15.40 11.01 -12.30
C ASP A 159 -16.04 11.24 -10.93
N LEU A 160 -16.02 10.23 -10.05
CA LEU A 160 -16.50 10.36 -8.67
C LEU A 160 -15.66 11.38 -7.87
N ILE A 161 -14.33 11.30 -7.95
CA ILE A 161 -13.41 12.23 -7.29
C ILE A 161 -13.66 13.67 -7.78
N GLN A 162 -13.76 13.87 -9.08
CA GLN A 162 -13.99 15.19 -9.67
C GLN A 162 -15.32 15.79 -9.23
N ASN A 163 -16.37 14.99 -9.13
CA ASN A 163 -17.65 15.44 -8.58
C ASN A 163 -17.52 15.87 -7.11
N GLN A 164 -16.78 15.11 -6.28
CA GLN A 164 -16.55 15.49 -4.88
C GLN A 164 -15.74 16.79 -4.74
N LEU A 165 -14.69 16.97 -5.56
CA LEU A 165 -13.89 18.19 -5.58
C LEU A 165 -14.73 19.41 -6.03
N ALA A 166 -15.53 19.27 -7.08
CA ALA A 166 -16.45 20.31 -7.54
C ALA A 166 -17.51 20.66 -6.48
N ALA A 167 -18.10 19.66 -5.83
CA ALA A 167 -19.05 19.86 -4.73
C ALA A 167 -18.44 20.69 -3.59
N LYS A 168 -17.20 20.43 -3.23
CA LYS A 168 -16.49 21.20 -2.21
C LYS A 168 -16.28 22.66 -2.61
N GLU A 169 -15.85 22.92 -3.85
CA GLU A 169 -15.69 24.27 -4.36
C GLU A 169 -17.03 25.02 -4.38
N LEU A 170 -18.13 24.36 -4.78
CA LEU A 170 -19.47 24.93 -4.76
C LEU A 170 -19.96 25.24 -3.34
N TYR A 171 -19.70 24.34 -2.39
CA TYR A 171 -20.02 24.58 -0.98
C TYR A 171 -19.32 25.84 -0.45
N VAL A 172 -18.03 26.01 -0.74
CA VAL A 172 -17.25 27.17 -0.34
C VAL A 172 -17.75 28.43 -1.05
N ALA A 173 -18.11 28.34 -2.34
CA ALA A 173 -18.69 29.45 -3.08
C ALA A 173 -20.01 29.93 -2.45
N LYS A 174 -20.92 29.01 -2.11
CA LYS A 174 -22.20 29.30 -1.43
C LYS A 174 -21.98 30.01 -0.08
N PHE A 175 -20.99 29.59 0.70
CA PHE A 175 -20.61 30.25 1.94
C PHE A 175 -20.16 31.71 1.70
N TYR A 176 -19.31 31.95 0.70
CA TYR A 176 -18.88 33.31 0.36
C TYR A 176 -20.05 34.20 -0.16
N ILE A 177 -20.96 33.64 -0.95
CA ILE A 177 -22.16 34.33 -1.38
C ILE A 177 -23.02 34.74 -0.17
N SER A 178 -23.27 33.83 0.77
CA SER A 178 -24.07 34.10 1.98
C SER A 178 -23.46 35.16 2.88
N THR A 179 -22.14 35.32 2.83
CA THR A 179 -21.39 36.35 3.59
C THR A 179 -21.06 37.59 2.75
N GLN A 180 -21.68 37.74 1.57
CA GLN A 180 -21.51 38.88 0.64
C GLN A 180 -20.05 39.10 0.17
N LYS A 181 -19.26 38.07 0.16
CA LYS A 181 -17.85 38.08 -0.32
C LYS A 181 -17.80 37.65 -1.78
N TRP A 182 -18.16 38.55 -2.69
CA TRP A 182 -18.38 38.25 -4.11
C TRP A 182 -17.13 37.77 -4.84
N VAL A 183 -15.98 38.45 -4.67
CA VAL A 183 -14.75 38.10 -5.39
C VAL A 183 -14.24 36.67 -5.02
N PRO A 184 -14.13 36.27 -3.74
CA PRO A 184 -13.83 34.89 -3.41
C PRO A 184 -14.85 33.88 -3.94
N ALA A 185 -16.15 34.23 -3.95
CA ALA A 185 -17.20 33.36 -4.49
C ALA A 185 -17.01 33.11 -5.99
N ILE A 186 -16.79 34.16 -6.76
CA ILE A 186 -16.54 34.09 -8.22
C ILE A 186 -15.29 33.20 -8.48
N ASN A 187 -14.21 33.36 -7.72
CA ASN A 187 -13.02 32.58 -7.91
C ASN A 187 -13.27 31.06 -7.68
N ARG A 188 -14.15 30.71 -6.72
CA ARG A 188 -14.51 29.30 -6.47
C ARG A 188 -15.40 28.74 -7.59
N LEU A 189 -16.39 29.51 -8.05
CA LEU A 189 -17.25 29.13 -9.19
C LEU A 189 -16.44 28.96 -10.47
N LYS A 190 -15.52 29.91 -10.73
CA LYS A 190 -14.63 29.84 -11.88
C LYS A 190 -13.75 28.59 -11.85
N LYS A 191 -13.27 28.17 -10.67
CA LYS A 191 -12.49 26.95 -10.54
C LYS A 191 -13.30 25.70 -10.93
N ILE A 192 -14.63 25.67 -10.67
CA ILE A 192 -15.50 24.59 -11.14
C ILE A 192 -15.57 24.59 -12.66
N ILE A 193 -15.78 25.75 -13.26
CA ILE A 193 -15.90 25.90 -14.71
C ILE A 193 -14.62 25.51 -15.43
N ASP A 194 -13.46 25.93 -14.90
CA ASP A 194 -12.17 25.73 -15.54
C ASP A 194 -11.63 24.30 -15.38
N ASN A 195 -11.89 23.63 -14.21
CA ASN A 195 -11.24 22.37 -13.87
C ASN A 195 -12.19 21.17 -13.77
N TYR A 196 -13.51 21.40 -13.63
CA TYR A 196 -14.50 20.35 -13.36
C TYR A 196 -15.71 20.44 -14.31
N GLU A 197 -15.47 20.80 -15.57
CA GLU A 197 -16.50 21.02 -16.59
C GLU A 197 -17.44 19.84 -16.84
N LYS A 198 -16.97 18.60 -16.58
CA LYS A 198 -17.73 17.35 -16.79
C LYS A 198 -18.56 16.92 -15.59
N THR A 199 -18.53 17.68 -14.50
CA THR A 199 -19.26 17.34 -13.29
C THR A 199 -20.70 17.84 -13.32
N ILE A 200 -21.55 17.22 -12.51
CA ILE A 200 -22.96 17.63 -12.36
C ILE A 200 -23.14 19.05 -11.79
N PHE A 201 -22.06 19.68 -11.33
CA PHE A 201 -22.09 21.01 -10.69
C PHE A 201 -21.81 22.16 -11.65
N ILE A 202 -21.48 21.89 -12.92
CA ILE A 202 -21.15 22.93 -13.92
C ILE A 202 -22.29 23.89 -14.17
N GLU A 203 -23.52 23.39 -14.34
CA GLU A 203 -24.69 24.22 -14.61
C GLU A 203 -24.96 25.19 -13.45
N GLU A 204 -24.89 24.72 -12.21
CA GLU A 204 -25.09 25.58 -11.04
C GLU A 204 -23.96 26.62 -10.92
N ALA A 205 -22.72 26.25 -11.24
CA ALA A 205 -21.60 27.18 -11.20
C ALA A 205 -21.73 28.31 -12.23
N LEU A 206 -22.22 28.00 -13.42
CA LEU A 206 -22.47 28.98 -14.47
C LEU A 206 -23.66 29.91 -14.15
N HIS A 207 -24.68 29.38 -13.47
CA HIS A 207 -25.90 30.15 -13.14
C HIS A 207 -25.67 31.18 -12.02
N ARG A 208 -24.70 30.92 -11.12
CA ARG A 208 -24.43 31.79 -9.96
C ARG A 208 -23.45 32.91 -10.26
#